data_dc0dae618e93a75ca1c5b264f943c5ad
#
_entry.id   dc0dae618e93a75ca1c5b264f943c5ad
#
_cell.length_a   1.000
_cell.length_b   1.000
_cell.length_c   1.000
_cell.angle_alpha   90.00
_cell.angle_beta   90.00
_cell.angle_gamma   90.00
#
_symmetry.space_group_name_H-M   'P 1'
#
loop_
_entity.id
_entity.type
_entity.pdbx_description
1 polymer ?
#
loop_
_entity_poly.entity_id
_entity_poly.type
_entity_poly.pdbx_seq_one_letter_code
_entity_poly.pdbx_strand_id
1 'polypeptide(L)'
;MKKILFALLGVCSMVSVATAQKKSSGAIQFEVTVDPAAMAAASGFQLTDQMKARMPSSSKSNFELLFTATNASYMPVEEIEDSNGAGGGGGGAGRMMMRFGGAGGNREYYYVFADKSLTEVFDLNDTTYFMPSKLTLSTAGPVTSFRMGGGAPGDTTKPKPVAPPKIEIVKTDSTRQIIGFTCHQVIVKSTRSIKLLDIDREVTEETRIWYTNDLGFNFSPNPNMWTEGAVLAIEGRGNRSIATSIDYRGVSAKDVTAPKKAKPITQEEYQTKMENMMKRMRQNRPRGNFGGGRVMIMGQ
;
A
#
# COMPACT_ATOMS: atom_id res chain seq x y z
N MET A 1 -37.82 -69.22 -5.18
CA MET A 1 -37.97 -67.79 -5.33
C MET A 1 -37.36 -67.06 -4.10
N LYS A 2 -36.05 -67.26 -3.77
CA LYS A 2 -35.36 -66.64 -2.64
C LYS A 2 -33.92 -66.21 -2.97
N LYS A 3 -33.56 -66.06 -4.24
CA LYS A 3 -32.18 -65.72 -4.64
C LYS A 3 -32.04 -64.41 -5.43
N ILE A 4 -33.09 -63.60 -5.54
CA ILE A 4 -33.04 -62.29 -6.28
C ILE A 4 -33.01 -61.08 -5.37
N LEU A 5 -33.16 -61.28 -4.04
CA LEU A 5 -33.25 -60.12 -3.10
C LEU A 5 -31.90 -59.59 -2.56
N PHE A 6 -30.79 -60.23 -2.91
CA PHE A 6 -29.44 -59.78 -2.42
C PHE A 6 -28.63 -59.00 -3.44
N ALA A 7 -29.12 -58.84 -4.67
CA ALA A 7 -28.38 -58.06 -5.68
C ALA A 7 -28.71 -56.57 -5.72
N LEU A 8 -29.70 -56.09 -4.96
CA LEU A 8 -30.13 -54.68 -4.97
C LEU A 8 -29.57 -53.83 -3.85
N LEU A 9 -28.83 -54.42 -2.90
CA LEU A 9 -28.27 -53.69 -1.75
C LEU A 9 -26.81 -53.28 -1.93
N GLY A 10 -26.19 -53.54 -3.10
CA GLY A 10 -24.78 -53.28 -3.37
C GLY A 10 -24.48 -52.00 -4.15
N VAL A 11 -25.47 -51.21 -4.57
CA VAL A 11 -25.27 -50.10 -5.53
C VAL A 11 -25.36 -48.70 -4.87
N CYS A 12 -25.71 -48.61 -3.57
CA CYS A 12 -25.97 -47.31 -2.93
C CYS A 12 -24.85 -46.75 -2.02
N SER A 13 -23.60 -47.14 -2.18
CA SER A 13 -22.53 -46.60 -1.29
C SER A 13 -21.26 -46.11 -2.00
N MET A 14 -21.37 -45.63 -3.24
CA MET A 14 -20.37 -44.71 -3.75
C MET A 14 -20.90 -43.26 -3.66
N VAL A 15 -21.18 -42.78 -2.46
CA VAL A 15 -21.17 -41.36 -2.20
C VAL A 15 -19.70 -40.97 -2.28
N SER A 16 -19.28 -40.54 -3.46
CA SER A 16 -18.03 -39.87 -3.65
C SER A 16 -18.06 -38.65 -2.73
N VAL A 17 -17.45 -38.74 -1.58
CA VAL A 17 -17.06 -37.55 -0.80
C VAL A 17 -16.03 -36.83 -1.70
N ALA A 18 -16.53 -35.98 -2.60
CA ALA A 18 -15.72 -34.97 -3.23
C ALA A 18 -15.26 -34.10 -2.10
N THR A 19 -14.16 -34.48 -1.44
CA THR A 19 -13.39 -33.57 -0.62
C THR A 19 -13.03 -32.44 -1.56
N ALA A 20 -13.71 -31.31 -1.45
CA ALA A 20 -13.33 -30.09 -2.15
C ALA A 20 -11.86 -29.88 -1.79
N GLN A 21 -10.95 -30.23 -2.71
CA GLN A 21 -9.54 -29.97 -2.53
C GLN A 21 -9.43 -28.48 -2.27
N LYS A 22 -8.98 -28.14 -1.06
CA LYS A 22 -8.77 -26.74 -0.68
C LYS A 22 -7.85 -26.17 -1.76
N LYS A 23 -8.41 -25.29 -2.60
CA LYS A 23 -7.68 -24.70 -3.71
C LYS A 23 -6.52 -23.90 -3.11
N SER A 24 -5.32 -24.44 -3.24
CA SER A 24 -4.12 -23.97 -2.54
C SER A 24 -3.31 -22.97 -3.36
N SER A 25 -3.77 -22.62 -4.56
CA SER A 25 -3.09 -21.63 -5.42
C SER A 25 -4.07 -20.82 -6.23
N GLY A 26 -3.68 -19.59 -6.57
CA GLY A 26 -4.53 -18.68 -7.33
C GLY A 26 -3.99 -17.26 -7.38
N ALA A 27 -4.86 -16.35 -7.79
CA ALA A 27 -4.61 -14.93 -7.86
C ALA A 27 -5.75 -14.16 -7.19
N ILE A 28 -5.42 -13.10 -6.46
CA ILE A 28 -6.38 -12.11 -5.94
C ILE A 28 -6.02 -10.75 -6.52
N GLN A 29 -7.00 -10.10 -7.15
CA GLN A 29 -6.84 -8.75 -7.67
C GLN A 29 -7.21 -7.74 -6.58
N PHE A 30 -6.43 -6.65 -6.49
CA PHE A 30 -6.67 -5.53 -5.59
C PHE A 30 -6.75 -4.23 -6.37
N GLU A 31 -7.71 -3.39 -6.02
CA GLU A 31 -7.75 -1.98 -6.43
C GLU A 31 -7.22 -1.11 -5.28
N VAL A 32 -6.23 -0.28 -5.55
CA VAL A 32 -5.72 0.73 -4.63
C VAL A 32 -6.13 2.10 -5.14
N THR A 33 -6.85 2.85 -4.30
CA THR A 33 -7.26 4.23 -4.59
C THR A 33 -6.55 5.18 -3.64
N VAL A 34 -5.94 6.23 -4.17
CA VAL A 34 -5.28 7.29 -3.41
C VAL A 34 -5.94 8.63 -3.74
N ASP A 35 -6.43 9.33 -2.73
CA ASP A 35 -6.97 10.68 -2.82
C ASP A 35 -6.05 11.65 -2.05
N PRO A 36 -5.17 12.39 -2.75
CA PRO A 36 -4.22 13.29 -2.11
C PRO A 36 -4.89 14.42 -1.30
N ALA A 37 -6.07 14.89 -1.73
CA ALA A 37 -6.80 15.94 -1.03
C ALA A 37 -7.36 15.43 0.30
N ALA A 38 -7.97 14.22 0.29
CA ALA A 38 -8.45 13.59 1.50
C ALA A 38 -7.31 13.23 2.46
N MET A 39 -6.15 12.80 1.96
CA MET A 39 -4.95 12.55 2.77
C MET A 39 -4.42 13.81 3.43
N ALA A 40 -4.34 14.92 2.69
CA ALA A 40 -3.90 16.20 3.24
C ALA A 40 -4.86 16.70 4.32
N ALA A 41 -6.16 16.61 4.09
CA ALA A 41 -7.18 16.94 5.09
C ALA A 41 -7.08 16.06 6.34
N ALA A 42 -6.80 14.75 6.17
CA ALA A 42 -6.57 13.82 7.28
C ALA A 42 -5.35 14.21 8.13
N SER A 43 -4.33 14.76 7.47
CA SER A 43 -3.11 15.24 8.15
C SER A 43 -3.31 16.56 8.90
N GLY A 44 -4.54 17.10 8.97
CA GLY A 44 -4.87 18.33 9.68
C GLY A 44 -4.67 19.62 8.87
N PHE A 45 -4.34 19.51 7.57
CA PHE A 45 -4.23 20.69 6.70
C PHE A 45 -5.63 21.18 6.31
N GLN A 46 -5.89 22.47 6.54
CA GLN A 46 -7.06 23.13 5.98
C GLN A 46 -6.77 23.51 4.52
N LEU A 47 -7.36 22.74 3.61
CA LEU A 47 -7.22 23.01 2.18
C LEU A 47 -8.25 24.05 1.73
N THR A 48 -7.77 25.13 1.16
CA THR A 48 -8.65 26.07 0.42
C THR A 48 -9.09 25.46 -0.89
N ASP A 49 -10.20 25.93 -1.47
CA ASP A 49 -10.70 25.41 -2.74
C ASP A 49 -9.69 25.61 -3.89
N GLN A 50 -8.93 26.71 -3.85
CA GLN A 50 -7.83 26.94 -4.79
C GLN A 50 -6.69 25.92 -4.64
N MET A 51 -6.38 25.48 -3.42
CA MET A 51 -5.38 24.43 -3.18
C MET A 51 -5.90 23.09 -3.67
N LYS A 52 -7.16 22.73 -3.38
CA LYS A 52 -7.79 21.50 -3.87
C LYS A 52 -7.80 21.44 -5.40
N ALA A 53 -8.10 22.54 -6.09
CA ALA A 53 -8.11 22.61 -7.55
C ALA A 53 -6.71 22.40 -8.19
N ARG A 54 -5.64 22.61 -7.44
CA ARG A 54 -4.25 22.39 -7.88
C ARG A 54 -3.68 21.03 -7.47
N MET A 55 -4.39 20.28 -6.63
CA MET A 55 -3.97 18.94 -6.23
C MET A 55 -4.26 17.93 -7.35
N PRO A 56 -3.42 16.89 -7.47
CA PRO A 56 -3.73 15.78 -8.36
C PRO A 56 -5.11 15.19 -8.01
N SER A 57 -5.86 14.80 -9.02
CA SER A 57 -7.07 14.00 -8.83
C SER A 57 -6.73 12.67 -8.15
N SER A 58 -7.76 12.00 -7.60
CA SER A 58 -7.59 10.65 -7.08
C SER A 58 -7.05 9.72 -8.16
N SER A 59 -6.14 8.85 -7.78
CA SER A 59 -5.57 7.84 -8.68
C SER A 59 -5.99 6.45 -8.24
N LYS A 60 -6.15 5.56 -9.22
CA LYS A 60 -6.37 4.14 -9.03
C LYS A 60 -5.19 3.37 -9.59
N SER A 61 -4.83 2.28 -8.94
CA SER A 61 -3.79 1.35 -9.38
C SER A 61 -4.23 -0.06 -9.04
N ASN A 62 -3.94 -0.99 -9.94
CA ASN A 62 -4.27 -2.39 -9.76
C ASN A 62 -3.05 -3.18 -9.31
N PHE A 63 -3.27 -4.10 -8.38
CA PHE A 63 -2.25 -5.01 -7.85
C PHE A 63 -2.76 -6.43 -7.92
N GLU A 64 -1.85 -7.38 -8.07
CA GLU A 64 -2.17 -8.81 -8.04
C GLU A 64 -1.38 -9.51 -6.93
N LEU A 65 -2.08 -10.30 -6.14
CA LEU A 65 -1.51 -11.28 -5.23
C LEU A 65 -1.55 -12.64 -5.90
N LEU A 66 -0.41 -13.19 -6.31
CA LEU A 66 -0.28 -14.58 -6.70
C LEU A 66 0.07 -15.40 -5.46
N PHE A 67 -0.62 -16.52 -5.21
CA PHE A 67 -0.37 -17.35 -4.04
C PHE A 67 -0.33 -18.84 -4.36
N THR A 68 0.46 -19.54 -3.57
CA THR A 68 0.54 -21.01 -3.50
C THR A 68 0.25 -21.43 -2.05
N ALA A 69 0.37 -22.71 -1.73
CA ALA A 69 0.20 -23.19 -0.37
C ALA A 69 1.22 -22.61 0.65
N THR A 70 2.39 -22.18 0.19
CA THR A 70 3.51 -21.80 1.06
C THR A 70 4.01 -20.37 0.87
N ASN A 71 3.81 -19.81 -0.32
CA ASN A 71 4.39 -18.53 -0.73
C ASN A 71 3.38 -17.68 -1.49
N ALA A 72 3.61 -16.38 -1.51
CA ALA A 72 2.89 -15.45 -2.37
C ALA A 72 3.80 -14.33 -2.89
N SER A 73 3.40 -13.71 -4.00
CA SER A 73 3.93 -12.44 -4.46
C SER A 73 2.81 -11.42 -4.61
N TYR A 74 3.06 -10.19 -4.23
CA TYR A 74 2.13 -9.06 -4.39
C TYR A 74 2.83 -7.95 -5.15
N MET A 75 2.32 -7.60 -6.30
CA MET A 75 2.96 -6.67 -7.22
C MET A 75 1.95 -5.81 -7.97
N PRO A 76 2.35 -4.60 -8.44
CA PRO A 76 1.50 -3.80 -9.30
C PRO A 76 1.27 -4.52 -10.63
N VAL A 77 0.04 -4.46 -11.13
CA VAL A 77 -0.30 -4.87 -12.49
C VAL A 77 -0.04 -3.68 -13.40
N GLU A 78 0.89 -3.83 -14.35
CA GLU A 78 1.09 -2.80 -15.37
C GLU A 78 -0.15 -2.79 -16.28
N GLU A 79 -0.97 -1.75 -16.14
CA GLU A 79 -1.95 -1.45 -17.17
C GLU A 79 -1.17 -0.94 -18.40
N ILE A 80 -1.30 -1.65 -19.51
CA ILE A 80 -0.90 -1.10 -20.81
C ILE A 80 -1.91 0.01 -21.11
N GLU A 81 -1.72 1.18 -20.50
CA GLU A 81 -2.43 2.36 -20.95
C GLU A 81 -1.97 2.63 -22.38
N ASP A 82 -2.87 2.43 -23.32
CA ASP A 82 -2.77 3.03 -24.63
C ASP A 82 -2.58 4.54 -24.43
N SER A 83 -1.36 5.00 -24.66
CA SER A 83 -0.85 6.35 -24.35
C SER A 83 -1.45 7.40 -25.30
N ASN A 84 -2.77 7.44 -25.47
CA ASN A 84 -3.49 8.41 -26.29
C ASN A 84 -4.30 9.44 -25.50
N GLY A 85 -4.03 9.59 -24.19
CA GLY A 85 -4.59 10.66 -23.35
C GLY A 85 -3.66 11.87 -23.30
N ALA A 86 -3.64 12.70 -24.35
CA ALA A 86 -3.10 14.04 -24.27
C ALA A 86 -3.92 14.86 -23.28
N GLY A 87 -3.39 15.11 -22.09
CA GLY A 87 -4.07 15.94 -21.09
C GLY A 87 -3.22 16.26 -19.88
N GLY A 88 -2.57 17.41 -19.87
CA GLY A 88 -2.11 18.08 -18.67
C GLY A 88 -0.61 18.05 -18.40
N GLY A 89 0.06 19.13 -18.81
CA GLY A 89 1.45 19.44 -18.49
C GLY A 89 1.75 19.54 -16.99
N GLY A 90 2.00 18.40 -16.39
CA GLY A 90 2.64 18.28 -15.10
C GLY A 90 3.99 17.62 -15.31
N GLY A 91 5.06 18.44 -15.26
CA GLY A 91 6.41 18.02 -15.57
C GLY A 91 6.82 16.73 -14.87
N GLY A 92 7.75 15.97 -15.48
CA GLY A 92 8.24 14.65 -15.08
C GLY A 92 8.57 14.41 -13.61
N ALA A 93 8.60 15.46 -12.77
CA ALA A 93 8.75 15.39 -11.33
C ALA A 93 7.54 14.74 -10.61
N GLY A 94 6.30 14.91 -11.13
CA GLY A 94 5.11 14.31 -10.52
C GLY A 94 5.06 12.80 -10.76
N ARG A 95 5.41 12.33 -11.96
CA ARG A 95 5.53 10.90 -12.25
C ARG A 95 6.68 10.26 -11.49
N MET A 96 7.81 10.96 -11.31
CA MET A 96 8.90 10.48 -10.48
C MET A 96 8.52 10.38 -9.00
N MET A 97 7.75 11.34 -8.46
CA MET A 97 7.30 11.26 -7.06
C MET A 97 6.33 10.11 -6.81
N MET A 98 5.44 9.78 -7.75
CA MET A 98 4.61 8.57 -7.63
C MET A 98 5.44 7.28 -7.72
N ARG A 99 6.51 7.28 -8.50
CA ARG A 99 7.42 6.14 -8.63
C ARG A 99 8.29 5.90 -7.39
N PHE A 100 8.58 6.94 -6.60
CA PHE A 100 9.53 6.88 -5.48
C PHE A 100 8.94 7.20 -4.10
N GLY A 101 7.74 7.71 -3.98
CA GLY A 101 7.28 8.27 -2.70
C GLY A 101 5.81 8.06 -2.33
N GLY A 102 4.97 7.57 -3.20
CA GLY A 102 3.59 7.16 -2.85
C GLY A 102 3.59 5.79 -2.19
N ALA A 103 2.69 5.56 -1.25
CA ALA A 103 2.41 4.24 -0.70
C ALA A 103 2.05 3.29 -1.86
N GLY A 104 3.02 2.52 -2.38
CA GLY A 104 2.80 1.61 -3.49
C GLY A 104 3.63 1.84 -4.75
N GLY A 105 4.62 2.76 -4.77
CA GLY A 105 5.58 2.82 -5.88
C GLY A 105 6.15 1.42 -6.15
N ASN A 106 6.45 1.06 -7.40
CA ASN A 106 6.87 -0.24 -7.95
C ASN A 106 7.60 -1.19 -6.97
N ARG A 107 7.00 -1.44 -5.79
CA ARG A 107 7.48 -2.40 -4.81
C ARG A 107 6.75 -3.70 -5.01
N GLU A 108 7.53 -4.76 -5.08
CA GLU A 108 7.04 -6.12 -5.10
C GLU A 108 7.30 -6.73 -3.72
N TYR A 109 6.36 -7.52 -3.24
CA TYR A 109 6.46 -8.19 -1.95
C TYR A 109 6.36 -9.69 -2.15
N TYR A 110 7.34 -10.43 -1.64
CA TYR A 110 7.38 -11.88 -1.70
C TYR A 110 7.24 -12.44 -0.28
N TYR A 111 6.15 -13.16 -0.04
CA TYR A 111 5.77 -13.69 1.28
C TYR A 111 6.15 -15.15 1.43
N VAL A 112 6.62 -15.52 2.62
CA VAL A 112 6.77 -16.90 3.08
C VAL A 112 5.82 -17.08 4.26
N PHE A 113 4.81 -17.94 4.11
CA PHE A 113 3.71 -18.03 5.08
C PHE A 113 4.13 -18.70 6.40
N ALA A 114 5.09 -19.62 6.35
CA ALA A 114 5.49 -20.42 7.50
C ALA A 114 6.01 -19.57 8.68
N ASP A 115 6.78 -18.53 8.39
CA ASP A 115 7.41 -17.67 9.39
C ASP A 115 6.95 -16.20 9.34
N LYS A 116 5.93 -15.91 8.51
CA LYS A 116 5.39 -14.57 8.27
C LYS A 116 6.43 -13.58 7.77
N SER A 117 7.52 -14.06 7.22
CA SER A 117 8.55 -13.23 6.62
C SER A 117 8.14 -12.77 5.23
N LEU A 118 8.70 -11.68 4.80
CA LEU A 118 8.58 -11.21 3.44
C LEU A 118 9.86 -10.53 2.96
N THR A 119 10.02 -10.49 1.66
CA THR A 119 11.09 -9.77 0.99
C THR A 119 10.47 -8.65 0.17
N GLU A 120 10.84 -7.40 0.46
CA GLU A 120 10.51 -6.26 -0.36
C GLU A 120 11.53 -6.15 -1.49
N VAL A 121 11.07 -6.06 -2.74
CA VAL A 121 11.91 -5.84 -3.92
C VAL A 121 11.51 -4.53 -4.57
N PHE A 122 12.49 -3.73 -4.95
CA PHE A 122 12.26 -2.42 -5.56
C PHE A 122 13.47 -1.95 -6.37
N ASP A 123 13.22 -1.11 -7.35
CA ASP A 123 14.26 -0.48 -8.15
C ASP A 123 14.66 0.88 -7.58
N LEU A 124 15.96 1.13 -7.52
CA LEU A 124 16.53 2.41 -7.15
C LEU A 124 17.78 2.70 -8.00
N ASN A 125 17.74 3.79 -8.79
CA ASN A 125 18.84 4.18 -9.70
C ASN A 125 19.33 3.02 -10.60
N ASP A 126 18.41 2.43 -11.36
CA ASP A 126 18.66 1.33 -12.31
C ASP A 126 19.24 0.05 -11.68
N THR A 127 19.10 -0.09 -10.37
CA THR A 127 19.50 -1.28 -9.62
C THR A 127 18.33 -1.82 -8.83
N THR A 128 18.03 -3.10 -9.02
CA THR A 128 17.02 -3.82 -8.23
C THR A 128 17.63 -4.24 -6.89
N TYR A 129 16.98 -3.85 -5.82
CA TYR A 129 17.34 -4.18 -4.44
C TYR A 129 16.28 -5.06 -3.80
N PHE A 130 16.71 -5.83 -2.80
CA PHE A 130 15.77 -6.50 -1.89
C PHE A 130 16.10 -6.19 -0.43
N MET A 131 15.06 -6.14 0.37
CA MET A 131 15.14 -5.88 1.81
C MET A 131 14.24 -6.88 2.55
N PRO A 132 14.79 -7.66 3.51
CA PRO A 132 13.99 -8.52 4.37
C PRO A 132 13.06 -7.68 5.26
N SER A 133 11.82 -8.12 5.41
CA SER A 133 10.81 -7.47 6.23
C SER A 133 9.89 -8.52 6.89
N LYS A 134 8.90 -8.06 7.64
CA LYS A 134 7.89 -8.91 8.29
C LYS A 134 6.54 -8.23 8.27
N LEU A 135 5.50 -9.04 8.32
CA LEU A 135 4.15 -8.54 8.59
C LEU A 135 4.10 -7.97 10.01
N THR A 136 3.74 -6.71 10.13
CA THR A 136 3.66 -6.00 11.40
C THR A 136 2.46 -5.04 11.42
N LEU A 137 2.07 -4.60 12.61
CA LEU A 137 1.26 -3.41 12.75
C LEU A 137 2.17 -2.26 13.20
N SER A 138 2.58 -1.45 12.26
CA SER A 138 3.38 -0.26 12.51
C SER A 138 2.76 0.91 11.77
N THR A 139 2.20 1.86 12.48
CA THR A 139 1.71 3.12 11.89
C THR A 139 2.84 4.13 11.73
N ALA A 140 4.05 3.79 12.17
CA ALA A 140 5.26 4.47 11.75
C ALA A 140 5.55 4.10 10.29
N GLY A 141 4.69 4.56 9.38
CA GLY A 141 5.08 4.66 7.98
C GLY A 141 6.44 5.37 7.92
N PRO A 142 7.23 5.17 6.85
CA PRO A 142 8.44 5.94 6.68
C PRO A 142 8.07 7.39 6.94
N VAL A 143 8.67 7.99 7.97
CA VAL A 143 8.47 9.40 8.31
C VAL A 143 9.15 10.19 7.20
N THR A 144 8.62 10.08 6.00
CA THR A 144 8.73 11.11 5.01
C THR A 144 7.83 12.22 5.55
N SER A 145 8.35 12.94 6.54
CA SER A 145 7.86 14.26 6.84
C SER A 145 8.01 15.05 5.52
N PHE A 146 7.00 14.93 4.66
CA PHE A 146 6.80 15.86 3.57
C PHE A 146 6.58 17.22 4.25
N ARG A 147 7.67 17.88 4.53
CA ARG A 147 7.68 19.31 4.82
C ARG A 147 7.23 19.99 3.52
N MET A 148 5.91 19.99 3.29
CA MET A 148 5.24 20.79 2.29
C MET A 148 5.13 22.22 2.84
N GLY A 149 6.27 22.77 3.22
CA GLY A 149 6.41 24.13 3.68
C GLY A 149 7.74 24.64 3.15
N GLY A 150 7.70 25.69 2.33
CA GLY A 150 8.87 26.44 1.95
C GLY A 150 9.55 26.99 3.20
N GLY A 151 10.41 26.19 3.81
CA GLY A 151 11.39 26.68 4.77
C GLY A 151 12.33 27.62 4.03
N ALA A 152 12.51 28.81 4.56
CA ALA A 152 13.46 29.77 4.05
C ALA A 152 14.83 29.09 3.85
N PRO A 153 15.59 29.46 2.78
CA PRO A 153 16.93 28.93 2.58
C PRO A 153 17.81 29.40 3.74
N GLY A 154 18.17 28.48 4.65
CA GLY A 154 19.06 28.79 5.77
C GLY A 154 18.81 28.02 7.06
N ASP A 155 17.66 27.37 7.24
CA ASP A 155 17.37 26.66 8.49
C ASP A 155 17.99 25.25 8.46
N THR A 156 19.21 25.14 9.01
CA THR A 156 19.98 23.90 9.18
C THR A 156 19.63 23.17 10.49
N THR A 157 18.56 23.55 11.17
CA THR A 157 18.16 22.86 12.40
C THR A 157 17.76 21.43 12.10
N LYS A 158 18.48 20.47 12.69
CA LYS A 158 18.13 19.04 12.66
C LYS A 158 16.67 18.89 13.11
N PRO A 159 15.85 18.14 12.38
CA PRO A 159 14.46 17.92 12.78
C PRO A 159 14.43 17.33 14.19
N LYS A 160 13.69 18.01 15.08
CA LYS A 160 13.47 17.55 16.45
C LYS A 160 12.80 16.17 16.37
N PRO A 161 13.25 15.17 17.14
CA PRO A 161 12.61 13.86 17.15
C PRO A 161 11.11 14.03 17.44
N VAL A 162 10.29 13.60 16.49
CA VAL A 162 8.83 13.57 16.70
C VAL A 162 8.54 12.32 17.54
N ALA A 163 7.78 12.49 18.63
CA ALA A 163 7.35 11.36 19.44
C ALA A 163 6.61 10.32 18.57
N PRO A 164 6.82 9.02 18.81
CA PRO A 164 6.10 7.99 18.06
C PRO A 164 4.58 8.14 18.28
N PRO A 165 3.76 7.85 17.26
CA PRO A 165 2.32 7.93 17.39
C PRO A 165 1.80 6.93 18.44
N LYS A 166 0.78 7.33 19.19
CA LYS A 166 0.03 6.42 20.06
C LYS A 166 -0.89 5.57 19.19
N ILE A 167 -0.77 4.25 19.30
CA ILE A 167 -1.58 3.29 18.54
C ILE A 167 -2.59 2.64 19.48
N GLU A 168 -3.84 2.65 19.06
CA GLU A 168 -4.94 1.91 19.69
C GLU A 168 -5.55 0.95 18.67
N ILE A 169 -5.75 -0.32 19.06
CA ILE A 169 -6.32 -1.36 18.21
C ILE A 169 -7.66 -1.77 18.82
N VAL A 170 -8.72 -1.64 18.03
CA VAL A 170 -10.08 -2.01 18.44
C VAL A 170 -10.58 -3.10 17.51
N LYS A 171 -10.78 -4.32 18.03
CA LYS A 171 -11.51 -5.38 17.34
C LYS A 171 -13.00 -5.10 17.47
N THR A 172 -13.72 -5.14 16.38
CA THR A 172 -15.17 -4.92 16.35
C THR A 172 -15.89 -6.21 15.96
N ASP A 173 -17.18 -6.28 16.26
CA ASP A 173 -18.04 -7.40 15.84
C ASP A 173 -18.54 -7.25 14.39
N SER A 174 -18.10 -6.19 13.70
CA SER A 174 -18.52 -5.92 12.33
C SER A 174 -17.93 -6.97 11.37
N THR A 175 -18.77 -7.47 10.49
CA THR A 175 -18.40 -8.39 9.42
C THR A 175 -18.82 -7.84 8.06
N ARG A 176 -18.10 -8.23 7.00
CA ARG A 176 -18.42 -7.87 5.62
C ARG A 176 -17.98 -8.99 4.68
N GLN A 177 -18.74 -9.21 3.63
CA GLN A 177 -18.34 -10.11 2.55
C GLN A 177 -17.41 -9.37 1.58
N ILE A 178 -16.23 -9.95 1.32
CA ILE A 178 -15.26 -9.47 0.32
C ILE A 178 -14.83 -10.68 -0.52
N ILE A 179 -15.05 -10.63 -1.82
CA ILE A 179 -14.72 -11.71 -2.78
C ILE A 179 -15.16 -13.11 -2.31
N GLY A 180 -16.30 -13.19 -1.63
CA GLY A 180 -16.88 -14.46 -1.15
C GLY A 180 -16.43 -14.91 0.24
N PHE A 181 -15.53 -14.17 0.91
CA PHE A 181 -15.08 -14.48 2.28
C PHE A 181 -15.75 -13.56 3.30
N THR A 182 -16.08 -14.12 4.46
CA THR A 182 -16.51 -13.34 5.61
C THR A 182 -15.28 -12.69 6.27
N CYS A 183 -15.21 -11.37 6.21
CA CYS A 183 -14.11 -10.60 6.80
C CYS A 183 -14.55 -9.95 8.10
N HIS A 184 -13.66 -9.98 9.09
CA HIS A 184 -13.78 -9.31 10.38
C HIS A 184 -13.06 -7.98 10.36
N GLN A 185 -13.56 -7.00 11.12
CA GLN A 185 -13.00 -5.66 11.17
C GLN A 185 -12.10 -5.44 12.37
N VAL A 186 -10.96 -4.82 12.13
CA VAL A 186 -10.12 -4.17 13.13
C VAL A 186 -9.98 -2.70 12.80
N ILE A 187 -10.16 -1.82 13.78
CA ILE A 187 -9.93 -0.39 13.66
C ILE A 187 -8.60 -0.07 14.34
N VAL A 188 -7.70 0.53 13.58
CA VAL A 188 -6.42 1.05 14.07
C VAL A 188 -6.52 2.56 14.17
N LYS A 189 -6.42 3.11 15.38
CA LYS A 189 -6.38 4.55 15.62
C LYS A 189 -4.95 4.95 15.92
N SER A 190 -4.44 5.89 15.15
CA SER A 190 -3.09 6.45 15.30
C SER A 190 -3.20 7.90 15.69
N THR A 191 -2.83 8.25 16.92
CA THR A 191 -2.84 9.63 17.42
C THR A 191 -1.41 10.17 17.45
N ARG A 192 -1.20 11.31 16.81
CA ARG A 192 0.08 12.02 16.77
C ARG A 192 -0.11 13.49 17.08
N SER A 193 0.85 14.06 17.78
CA SER A 193 0.94 15.52 17.97
C SER A 193 1.59 16.14 16.73
N ILE A 194 0.94 17.12 16.15
CA ILE A 194 1.48 17.96 15.08
C ILE A 194 1.56 19.40 15.55
N LYS A 195 2.63 20.09 15.17
CA LYS A 195 2.78 21.51 15.45
C LYS A 195 2.35 22.31 14.22
N LEU A 196 1.25 23.03 14.33
CA LEU A 196 0.73 23.88 13.28
C LEU A 196 0.72 25.33 13.77
N LEU A 197 1.49 26.22 13.13
CA LEU A 197 1.58 27.65 13.51
C LEU A 197 1.85 27.86 15.02
N ASP A 198 2.84 27.10 15.54
CA ASP A 198 3.21 27.09 16.97
C ASP A 198 2.16 26.58 17.97
N ILE A 199 1.06 26.02 17.49
CA ILE A 199 0.03 25.37 18.30
C ILE A 199 0.20 23.86 18.17
N ASP A 200 0.39 23.17 19.29
CA ASP A 200 0.38 21.71 19.33
C ASP A 200 -1.07 21.20 19.18
N ARG A 201 -1.30 20.36 18.18
CA ARG A 201 -2.59 19.70 17.95
C ARG A 201 -2.41 18.19 17.91
N GLU A 202 -3.34 17.49 18.51
CA GLU A 202 -3.45 16.05 18.33
C GLU A 202 -4.31 15.76 17.12
N VAL A 203 -3.78 14.91 16.23
CA VAL A 203 -4.51 14.40 15.07
C VAL A 203 -4.62 12.90 15.21
N THR A 204 -5.86 12.40 15.22
CA THR A 204 -6.16 10.98 15.23
C THR A 204 -6.61 10.55 13.84
N GLU A 205 -5.88 9.61 13.29
CA GLU A 205 -6.21 8.93 12.03
C GLU A 205 -6.78 7.55 12.36
N GLU A 206 -7.89 7.21 11.72
CA GLU A 206 -8.55 5.92 11.85
C GLU A 206 -8.40 5.14 10.55
N THR A 207 -7.90 3.90 10.66
CA THR A 207 -7.79 2.97 9.54
C THR A 207 -8.58 1.71 9.87
N ARG A 208 -9.45 1.28 8.97
CA ARG A 208 -10.24 0.04 9.07
C ARG A 208 -9.55 -1.04 8.26
N ILE A 209 -9.27 -2.15 8.91
CA ILE A 209 -8.64 -3.33 8.32
C ILE A 209 -9.66 -4.46 8.33
N TRP A 210 -9.90 -5.08 7.16
CA TRP A 210 -10.80 -6.22 7.01
C TRP A 210 -10.00 -7.45 6.64
N TYR A 211 -10.04 -8.46 7.49
CA TYR A 211 -9.27 -9.69 7.32
C TYR A 211 -10.16 -10.93 7.41
N THR A 212 -9.66 -12.03 6.83
CA THR A 212 -10.27 -13.36 6.93
C THR A 212 -9.21 -14.40 7.29
N ASN A 213 -9.60 -15.43 8.03
CA ASN A 213 -8.77 -16.60 8.31
C ASN A 213 -9.07 -17.77 7.34
N ASP A 214 -10.12 -17.68 6.52
CA ASP A 214 -10.60 -18.76 5.65
C ASP A 214 -9.64 -19.06 4.49
N LEU A 215 -8.78 -18.10 4.11
CA LEU A 215 -7.74 -18.31 3.10
C LEU A 215 -6.59 -19.18 3.62
N GLY A 216 -6.40 -19.27 4.94
CA GLY A 216 -5.43 -20.17 5.56
C GLY A 216 -3.98 -19.70 5.50
N PHE A 217 -3.73 -18.43 5.11
CA PHE A 217 -2.41 -17.80 5.14
C PHE A 217 -2.48 -16.37 5.68
N ASN A 218 -1.32 -15.83 6.07
CA ASN A 218 -1.18 -14.45 6.55
C ASN A 218 -0.69 -13.56 5.43
N PHE A 219 -1.40 -12.44 5.21
CA PHE A 219 -1.09 -11.48 4.15
C PHE A 219 -1.65 -10.10 4.48
N SER A 220 -1.00 -9.06 3.99
CA SER A 220 -1.56 -7.70 3.93
C SER A 220 -1.05 -6.98 2.69
N PRO A 221 -1.90 -6.25 1.93
CA PRO A 221 -1.46 -5.41 0.82
C PRO A 221 -0.53 -4.27 1.28
N ASN A 222 -0.57 -3.93 2.57
CA ASN A 222 0.42 -3.09 3.22
C ASN A 222 1.05 -3.87 4.38
N PRO A 223 2.30 -4.35 4.26
CA PRO A 223 2.95 -5.17 5.29
C PRO A 223 3.01 -4.55 6.67
N ASN A 224 3.00 -3.22 6.76
CA ASN A 224 3.01 -2.48 8.02
C ASN A 224 1.60 -2.27 8.63
N MET A 225 0.56 -2.76 7.97
CA MET A 225 -0.83 -2.66 8.39
C MET A 225 -1.46 -4.06 8.49
N TRP A 226 -0.73 -4.98 9.11
CA TRP A 226 -1.20 -6.34 9.33
C TRP A 226 -1.57 -6.54 10.81
N THR A 227 -2.70 -7.16 11.04
CA THR A 227 -3.18 -7.50 12.38
C THR A 227 -3.33 -9.00 12.55
N GLU A 228 -4.03 -9.64 11.62
CA GLU A 228 -4.38 -11.05 11.70
C GLU A 228 -4.79 -11.56 10.30
N GLY A 229 -4.60 -12.86 10.01
CA GLY A 229 -5.07 -13.54 8.82
C GLY A 229 -4.66 -12.90 7.50
N ALA A 230 -5.48 -13.10 6.48
CA ALA A 230 -5.32 -12.45 5.17
C ALA A 230 -6.16 -11.17 5.11
N VAL A 231 -5.51 -10.03 5.01
CA VAL A 231 -6.16 -8.72 4.89
C VAL A 231 -6.66 -8.53 3.46
N LEU A 232 -7.98 -8.39 3.29
CA LEU A 232 -8.63 -8.20 2.00
C LEU A 232 -9.07 -6.74 1.75
N ALA A 233 -9.12 -5.90 2.80
CA ALA A 233 -9.26 -4.47 2.59
C ALA A 233 -8.59 -3.66 3.70
N ILE A 234 -8.04 -2.51 3.31
CA ILE A 234 -7.55 -1.45 4.19
C ILE A 234 -8.22 -0.16 3.74
N GLU A 235 -8.90 0.51 4.65
CA GLU A 235 -9.64 1.73 4.37
C GLU A 235 -9.23 2.82 5.36
N GLY A 236 -8.44 3.76 4.88
CA GLY A 236 -8.05 4.97 5.61
C GLY A 236 -8.66 6.21 4.96
N ARG A 237 -8.41 7.36 5.54
CA ARG A 237 -8.86 8.64 4.98
C ARG A 237 -7.98 8.99 3.78
N GLY A 238 -8.55 8.85 2.56
CA GLY A 238 -7.84 9.14 1.30
C GLY A 238 -6.92 8.04 0.78
N ASN A 239 -6.89 6.89 1.44
CA ASN A 239 -6.19 5.70 0.95
C ASN A 239 -7.04 4.46 1.18
N ARG A 240 -7.29 3.71 0.12
CA ARG A 240 -8.09 2.49 0.15
C ARG A 240 -7.45 1.43 -0.70
N SER A 241 -7.31 0.23 -0.15
CA SER A 241 -6.94 -0.98 -0.88
C SER A 241 -8.01 -2.02 -0.65
N ILE A 242 -8.55 -2.63 -1.68
CA ILE A 242 -9.61 -3.66 -1.56
C ILE A 242 -9.44 -4.76 -2.59
N ALA A 243 -9.59 -6.01 -2.14
CA ALA A 243 -9.67 -7.16 -3.03
C ALA A 243 -10.96 -7.11 -3.86
N THR A 244 -10.83 -7.27 -5.17
CA THR A 244 -11.93 -7.14 -6.14
C THR A 244 -12.34 -8.48 -6.75
N SER A 245 -11.42 -9.42 -6.88
CA SER A 245 -11.71 -10.76 -7.39
C SER A 245 -10.70 -11.78 -6.89
N ILE A 246 -11.09 -13.05 -6.90
CA ILE A 246 -10.20 -14.19 -6.69
C ILE A 246 -10.38 -15.19 -7.82
N ASP A 247 -9.26 -15.67 -8.37
CA ASP A 247 -9.22 -16.72 -9.38
C ASP A 247 -8.31 -17.85 -8.90
N TYR A 248 -8.87 -19.04 -8.77
CA TYR A 248 -8.13 -20.23 -8.37
C TYR A 248 -7.53 -20.91 -9.60
N ARG A 249 -6.23 -20.80 -9.74
CA ARG A 249 -5.47 -21.34 -10.88
C ARG A 249 -4.10 -21.85 -10.44
N GLY A 250 -3.43 -22.59 -11.31
CA GLY A 250 -2.04 -22.97 -11.09
C GLY A 250 -1.12 -21.75 -11.11
N VAL A 251 -0.29 -21.62 -10.09
CA VAL A 251 0.73 -20.55 -9.97
C VAL A 251 2.10 -21.20 -9.92
N SER A 252 3.03 -20.71 -10.74
CA SER A 252 4.39 -21.22 -10.77
C SER A 252 5.15 -20.80 -9.51
N ALA A 253 5.99 -21.68 -8.97
CA ALA A 253 6.86 -21.33 -7.84
C ALA A 253 7.81 -20.16 -8.15
N LYS A 254 8.12 -19.93 -9.43
CA LYS A 254 8.95 -18.80 -9.86
C LYS A 254 8.24 -17.46 -9.67
N ASP A 255 6.91 -17.43 -9.86
CA ASP A 255 6.12 -16.20 -9.79
C ASP A 255 5.93 -15.72 -8.35
N VAL A 256 6.15 -16.59 -7.36
CA VAL A 256 6.03 -16.30 -5.94
C VAL A 256 7.39 -16.32 -5.19
N THR A 257 8.49 -16.25 -5.93
CA THR A 257 9.85 -16.26 -5.38
C THR A 257 10.59 -15.00 -5.80
N ALA A 258 11.22 -14.32 -4.84
CA ALA A 258 11.98 -13.09 -5.09
C ALA A 258 13.10 -13.30 -6.14
N PRO A 259 13.36 -12.29 -7.00
CA PRO A 259 14.39 -12.36 -8.03
C PRO A 259 15.78 -12.57 -7.47
N LYS A 260 16.51 -13.61 -7.94
CA LYS A 260 17.87 -13.94 -7.47
C LYS A 260 18.92 -12.85 -7.81
N LYS A 261 18.63 -11.97 -8.77
CA LYS A 261 19.57 -10.93 -9.22
C LYS A 261 19.49 -9.63 -8.41
N ALA A 262 18.50 -9.48 -7.53
CA ALA A 262 18.37 -8.32 -6.67
C ALA A 262 19.52 -8.27 -5.65
N LYS A 263 19.99 -7.06 -5.36
CA LYS A 263 21.07 -6.83 -4.37
C LYS A 263 20.49 -6.60 -2.99
N PRO A 264 21.07 -7.18 -1.93
CA PRO A 264 20.63 -6.89 -0.58
C PRO A 264 20.89 -5.42 -0.23
N ILE A 265 19.99 -4.83 0.55
CA ILE A 265 20.13 -3.46 1.09
C ILE A 265 19.55 -3.43 2.49
N THR A 266 20.23 -2.71 3.40
CA THR A 266 19.71 -2.45 4.75
C THR A 266 18.78 -1.23 4.74
N GLN A 267 17.98 -1.09 5.81
CA GLN A 267 17.09 0.07 5.98
C GLN A 267 17.89 1.38 6.04
N GLU A 268 19.05 1.38 6.70
CA GLU A 268 19.92 2.55 6.83
C GLU A 268 20.55 2.96 5.49
N GLU A 269 21.00 1.98 4.72
CA GLU A 269 21.54 2.22 3.37
C GLU A 269 20.46 2.76 2.43
N TYR A 270 19.25 2.20 2.50
CA TYR A 270 18.10 2.69 1.75
C TYR A 270 17.80 4.16 2.09
N GLN A 271 17.69 4.50 3.38
CA GLN A 271 17.44 5.87 3.83
C GLN A 271 18.54 6.83 3.34
N THR A 272 19.81 6.44 3.47
CA THR A 272 20.96 7.23 3.00
C THR A 272 20.89 7.50 1.50
N LYS A 273 20.56 6.46 0.69
CA LYS A 273 20.40 6.61 -0.77
C LYS A 273 19.25 7.54 -1.12
N MET A 274 18.11 7.42 -0.43
CA MET A 274 16.95 8.27 -0.63
C MET A 274 17.24 9.74 -0.27
N GLU A 275 17.92 10.00 0.85
CA GLU A 275 18.34 11.35 1.24
C GLU A 275 19.27 11.98 0.20
N ASN A 276 20.25 11.22 -0.27
CA ASN A 276 21.19 11.70 -1.29
C ASN A 276 20.47 11.99 -2.63
N MET A 277 19.52 11.17 -3.02
CA MET A 277 18.69 11.40 -4.20
C MET A 277 17.86 12.68 -4.05
N MET A 278 17.21 12.87 -2.91
CA MET A 278 16.44 14.09 -2.62
C MET A 278 17.32 15.35 -2.61
N LYS A 279 18.55 15.26 -2.04
CA LYS A 279 19.52 16.38 -2.09
C LYS A 279 19.86 16.74 -3.53
N ARG A 280 20.16 15.76 -4.39
CA ARG A 280 20.44 15.98 -5.83
C ARG A 280 19.26 16.62 -6.56
N MET A 281 18.04 16.14 -6.31
CA MET A 281 16.83 16.71 -6.90
C MET A 281 16.62 18.18 -6.50
N ARG A 282 16.90 18.52 -5.23
CA ARG A 282 16.83 19.91 -4.75
C ARG A 282 17.89 20.81 -5.39
N GLN A 283 19.11 20.30 -5.58
CA GLN A 283 20.20 21.05 -6.22
C GLN A 283 19.95 21.27 -7.70
N ASN A 284 19.36 20.30 -8.39
CA ASN A 284 19.06 20.35 -9.83
C ASN A 284 17.71 21.02 -10.16
N ARG A 285 16.97 21.52 -9.16
CA ARG A 285 15.80 22.35 -9.47
C ARG A 285 16.32 23.61 -10.17
N PRO A 286 15.94 23.86 -11.46
CA PRO A 286 16.26 25.13 -12.09
C PRO A 286 15.69 26.20 -11.18
N ARG A 287 16.51 27.18 -10.78
CA ARG A 287 16.07 28.41 -10.14
C ARG A 287 15.12 29.09 -11.13
N GLY A 288 13.87 28.66 -11.16
CA GLY A 288 12.82 29.32 -11.92
C GLY A 288 12.78 30.77 -11.45
N ASN A 289 13.14 31.65 -12.34
CA ASN A 289 12.97 33.07 -12.19
C ASN A 289 11.47 33.33 -12.06
N PHE A 290 10.93 33.25 -10.83
CA PHE A 290 9.67 33.88 -10.51
C PHE A 290 9.92 35.39 -10.56
N GLY A 291 9.93 35.88 -11.81
CA GLY A 291 9.99 37.27 -12.13
C GLY A 291 8.95 38.01 -11.29
N GLY A 292 9.43 38.87 -10.42
CA GLY A 292 8.63 39.76 -9.66
C GLY A 292 7.71 40.53 -10.60
N GLY A 293 6.39 40.25 -10.51
CA GLY A 293 5.38 41.13 -11.02
C GLY A 293 5.54 42.44 -10.30
N ARG A 294 6.23 43.41 -10.91
CA ARG A 294 6.17 44.82 -10.52
C ARG A 294 4.68 45.19 -10.57
N VAL A 295 4.06 45.31 -9.42
CA VAL A 295 2.84 46.08 -9.27
C VAL A 295 3.20 47.52 -9.64
N MET A 296 2.86 47.93 -10.87
CA MET A 296 2.80 49.35 -11.20
C MET A 296 1.62 49.93 -10.43
N ILE A 297 1.92 50.65 -9.37
CA ILE A 297 1.01 51.60 -8.75
C ILE A 297 0.95 52.78 -9.73
N MET A 298 -0.09 52.84 -10.57
CA MET A 298 -0.49 54.05 -11.23
C MET A 298 -1.23 54.93 -10.21
N GLY A 299 -0.53 55.96 -9.73
CA GLY A 299 -1.18 57.06 -9.03
C GLY A 299 -1.86 57.96 -10.05
N GLN A 300 -3.11 58.27 -9.82
CA GLN A 300 -3.73 59.62 -9.81
C GLN A 300 -5.09 59.48 -9.12
#